data_7210adc02850b9ada98bf4d2a5b645ee
#
_entry.id   7210adc02850b9ada98bf4d2a5b645ee
#
_cell.length_a   1.000
_cell.length_b   1.000
_cell.length_c   1.000
_cell.angle_alpha   90.00
_cell.angle_beta   90.00
_cell.angle_gamma   90.00
#
_symmetry.space_group_name_H-M   'P 1'
#
loop_
_entity.id
_entity.type
_entity.pdbx_description
1 polymer ?
#
loop_
_entity_poly.entity_id
_entity_poly.type
_entity_poly.pdbx_seq_one_letter_code
_entity_poly.pdbx_strand_id
1 'polypeptide(L)'
;MPRNKSSFFNKKKKSKKGSRKDLQGSVINSAIVVLSLLLVAFIFSFTTKQTHNGVPIEITFPDIPDQPRLAVEIYEKKPIMDIEVEILNGCGVSGLASKVSDLLRDNNIDVVRSENADNFNYTQTMLILRNENLEELNYVAKSLGLNPTEDPRVIHQPDESLSVDLTLILGKDFSSIKSIQTYMDK
;
A
#
# COMPACT_ATOMS: atom_id res chain seq x y z
N MET A 1 86.24 -44.75 76.20
CA MET A 1 86.53 -44.40 74.81
C MET A 1 85.21 -44.40 74.05
N PRO A 2 84.64 -43.25 73.66
CA PRO A 2 83.53 -43.21 72.74
C PRO A 2 83.93 -42.60 71.41
N ARG A 3 83.44 -43.19 70.32
CA ARG A 3 83.65 -42.83 68.91
C ARG A 3 82.69 -41.73 68.51
N ASN A 4 83.23 -40.64 67.99
CA ASN A 4 82.50 -39.50 67.39
C ASN A 4 82.00 -39.92 65.98
N LYS A 5 80.68 -39.82 65.73
CA LYS A 5 80.09 -39.97 64.40
C LYS A 5 79.68 -38.61 63.91
N SER A 6 80.38 -38.06 62.91
CA SER A 6 80.04 -36.87 62.17
C SER A 6 78.85 -37.15 61.23
N SER A 7 77.76 -36.45 61.38
CA SER A 7 76.63 -36.52 60.49
C SER A 7 76.81 -35.54 59.31
N PHE A 8 76.95 -36.11 58.12
CA PHE A 8 76.92 -35.31 56.86
C PHE A 8 75.54 -34.82 56.54
N PHE A 9 75.36 -33.57 56.64
CA PHE A 9 74.13 -32.91 56.13
C PHE A 9 74.16 -32.81 54.60
N ASN A 10 73.33 -33.61 53.97
CA ASN A 10 73.14 -33.60 52.52
C ASN A 10 72.13 -32.53 52.15
N LYS A 11 72.61 -31.37 51.71
CA LYS A 11 71.77 -30.27 51.22
C LYS A 11 71.26 -30.60 49.80
N LYS A 12 70.03 -31.13 49.69
CA LYS A 12 69.35 -31.26 48.40
C LYS A 12 69.13 -29.88 47.77
N LYS A 13 69.88 -29.61 46.70
CA LYS A 13 69.58 -28.47 45.80
C LYS A 13 68.20 -28.69 45.15
N LYS A 14 67.22 -27.90 45.56
CA LYS A 14 65.93 -27.78 44.80
C LYS A 14 66.24 -27.14 43.47
N SER A 15 66.16 -27.88 42.40
CA SER A 15 66.16 -27.43 41.04
C SER A 15 64.88 -26.65 40.84
N LYS A 16 64.99 -25.34 40.63
CA LYS A 16 63.88 -24.46 40.12
C LYS A 16 63.62 -24.84 38.67
N LYS A 17 62.75 -25.83 38.45
CA LYS A 17 62.21 -26.11 37.16
C LYS A 17 61.18 -24.99 36.90
N GLY A 18 61.67 -23.84 36.42
CA GLY A 18 60.84 -22.64 36.09
C GLY A 18 59.94 -22.97 34.89
N SER A 19 58.81 -23.15 35.15
CA SER A 19 57.55 -22.69 34.85
C SER A 19 57.41 -22.00 33.46
N ARG A 20 57.57 -22.79 32.38
CA ARG A 20 57.03 -22.37 31.07
C ARG A 20 55.48 -22.48 31.05
N LYS A 21 54.89 -23.30 31.92
CA LYS A 21 53.43 -23.47 32.05
C LYS A 21 52.78 -22.27 32.78
N ASP A 22 53.45 -21.67 33.73
CA ASP A 22 52.91 -20.53 34.50
C ASP A 22 52.89 -19.24 33.67
N LEU A 23 53.86 -19.05 32.76
CA LEU A 23 53.85 -17.94 31.81
C LEU A 23 52.71 -18.05 30.82
N GLN A 24 52.40 -19.23 30.33
CA GLN A 24 51.31 -19.45 29.38
C GLN A 24 49.92 -19.23 30.03
N GLY A 25 49.74 -19.66 31.27
CA GLY A 25 48.52 -19.41 32.05
C GLY A 25 48.36 -17.94 32.38
N SER A 26 49.47 -17.22 32.73
CA SER A 26 49.42 -15.78 33.00
C SER A 26 49.05 -14.95 31.74
N VAL A 27 49.59 -15.33 30.58
CA VAL A 27 49.27 -14.65 29.30
C VAL A 27 47.81 -14.88 28.93
N ILE A 28 47.30 -16.10 29.09
CA ILE A 28 45.89 -16.42 28.80
C ILE A 28 44.97 -15.64 29.75
N ASN A 29 45.29 -15.61 31.05
CA ASN A 29 44.46 -14.86 32.02
C ASN A 29 44.45 -13.34 31.73
N SER A 30 45.60 -12.76 31.36
CA SER A 30 45.67 -11.35 31.00
C SER A 30 44.91 -11.06 29.70
N ALA A 31 44.94 -11.94 28.72
CA ALA A 31 44.19 -11.81 27.50
C ALA A 31 42.66 -11.87 27.76
N ILE A 32 42.20 -12.73 28.65
CA ILE A 32 40.79 -12.81 29.07
C ILE A 32 40.33 -11.51 29.74
N VAL A 33 41.16 -10.95 30.63
CA VAL A 33 40.85 -9.67 31.31
C VAL A 33 40.75 -8.52 30.31
N VAL A 34 41.68 -8.45 29.35
CA VAL A 34 41.64 -7.41 28.32
C VAL A 34 40.40 -7.57 27.44
N LEU A 35 40.09 -8.80 27.04
CA LEU A 35 38.91 -9.06 26.19
C LEU A 35 37.62 -8.73 26.91
N SER A 36 37.50 -9.08 28.20
CA SER A 36 36.32 -8.73 29.00
C SER A 36 36.14 -7.20 29.19
N LEU A 37 37.23 -6.48 29.39
CA LEU A 37 37.18 -4.99 29.44
C LEU A 37 36.75 -4.37 28.12
N LEU A 38 37.23 -4.90 26.99
CA LEU A 38 36.79 -4.43 25.66
C LEU A 38 35.32 -4.73 25.43
N LEU A 39 34.83 -5.86 25.88
CA LEU A 39 33.41 -6.24 25.74
C LEU A 39 32.52 -5.34 26.59
N VAL A 40 32.91 -5.01 27.82
CA VAL A 40 32.20 -4.05 28.68
C VAL A 40 32.21 -2.67 28.06
N ALA A 41 33.34 -2.20 27.53
CA ALA A 41 33.44 -0.90 26.85
C ALA A 41 32.58 -0.86 25.60
N PHE A 42 32.50 -1.96 24.84
CA PHE A 42 31.61 -2.06 23.66
C PHE A 42 30.14 -1.98 24.05
N ILE A 43 29.71 -2.74 25.07
CA ILE A 43 28.33 -2.69 25.57
C ILE A 43 27.97 -1.27 26.05
N PHE A 44 28.88 -0.64 26.79
CA PHE A 44 28.68 0.73 27.27
C PHE A 44 28.59 1.73 26.11
N SER A 45 29.46 1.59 25.09
CA SER A 45 29.43 2.44 23.89
C SER A 45 28.14 2.24 23.11
N PHE A 46 27.62 1.01 23.05
CA PHE A 46 26.38 0.72 22.33
C PHE A 46 25.14 1.26 23.05
N THR A 47 25.09 1.12 24.37
CA THR A 47 23.98 1.65 25.18
C THR A 47 23.96 3.19 25.20
N THR A 48 25.11 3.84 25.19
CA THR A 48 25.18 5.32 25.14
C THR A 48 24.83 5.87 23.75
N LYS A 49 25.03 5.11 22.66
CA LYS A 49 24.63 5.53 21.31
C LYS A 49 23.11 5.46 21.06
N GLN A 50 22.36 4.66 21.83
CA GLN A 50 20.90 4.56 21.66
C GLN A 50 20.11 5.72 22.30
N THR A 51 20.73 6.60 23.04
CA THR A 51 20.06 7.76 23.64
C THR A 51 20.20 9.04 22.81
N HIS A 52 20.29 8.92 21.49
CA HIS A 52 19.93 10.04 20.64
C HIS A 52 18.40 10.08 20.57
N ASN A 53 17.79 10.63 21.59
CA ASN A 53 16.44 11.15 21.48
C ASN A 53 16.51 12.22 20.38
N GLY A 54 16.09 11.83 19.17
CA GLY A 54 15.89 12.80 18.12
C GLY A 54 14.99 13.89 18.68
N VAL A 55 15.44 15.13 18.62
CA VAL A 55 14.57 16.27 18.91
C VAL A 55 13.36 16.08 17.99
N PRO A 56 12.12 15.96 18.51
CA PRO A 56 10.97 15.93 17.66
C PRO A 56 11.04 17.20 16.81
N ILE A 57 11.19 17.01 15.49
CA ILE A 57 11.09 18.13 14.57
C ILE A 57 9.60 18.48 14.60
N GLU A 58 9.24 19.45 15.41
CA GLU A 58 7.94 20.10 15.35
C GLU A 58 7.93 20.88 14.04
N ILE A 59 7.40 20.23 12.99
CA ILE A 59 7.16 20.91 11.72
C ILE A 59 5.97 21.83 11.96
N THR A 60 6.26 23.03 12.45
CA THR A 60 5.30 24.11 12.46
C THR A 60 5.19 24.56 11.01
N PHE A 61 4.16 24.08 10.31
CA PHE A 61 3.81 24.69 9.03
C PHE A 61 3.41 26.15 9.35
N PRO A 62 3.99 27.13 8.66
CA PRO A 62 3.50 28.48 8.80
C PRO A 62 2.01 28.47 8.43
N ASP A 63 1.17 29.07 9.28
CA ASP A 63 -0.20 29.39 8.90
C ASP A 63 -0.13 30.21 7.62
N ILE A 64 -0.36 29.56 6.48
CA ILE A 64 -0.51 30.24 5.21
C ILE A 64 -1.96 30.75 5.21
N PRO A 65 -2.17 32.04 5.52
CA PRO A 65 -3.50 32.61 5.38
C PRO A 65 -3.81 32.62 3.89
N ASP A 66 -4.92 31.96 3.54
CA ASP A 66 -5.48 32.02 2.20
C ASP A 66 -4.79 31.17 1.12
N GLN A 67 -4.63 29.87 1.37
CA GLN A 67 -4.65 28.94 0.25
C GLN A 67 -6.09 28.97 -0.32
N PRO A 68 -6.25 29.18 -1.64
CA PRO A 68 -7.58 29.10 -2.23
C PRO A 68 -8.17 27.72 -1.91
N ARG A 69 -9.21 27.69 -1.11
CA ARG A 69 -9.94 26.48 -0.66
C ARG A 69 -10.48 25.63 -1.81
N LEU A 70 -10.29 26.08 -3.04
CA LEU A 70 -10.78 25.42 -4.24
C LEU A 70 -10.24 24.01 -4.45
N ALA A 71 -8.99 23.72 -4.11
CA ALA A 71 -8.43 22.39 -4.36
C ALA A 71 -8.96 21.36 -3.35
N VAL A 72 -9.01 21.70 -2.05
CA VAL A 72 -9.50 20.79 -1.00
C VAL A 72 -11.02 20.62 -1.08
N GLU A 73 -11.78 21.70 -1.30
CA GLU A 73 -13.25 21.59 -1.46
C GLU A 73 -13.68 20.87 -2.74
N ILE A 74 -12.88 20.93 -3.81
CA ILE A 74 -13.17 20.21 -5.05
C ILE A 74 -12.88 18.71 -4.87
N TYR A 75 -11.81 18.35 -4.16
CA TYR A 75 -11.51 16.95 -3.87
C TYR A 75 -12.48 16.34 -2.85
N GLU A 76 -12.88 17.06 -1.81
CA GLU A 76 -13.85 16.56 -0.83
C GLU A 76 -15.31 16.52 -1.38
N LYS A 77 -15.63 17.36 -2.36
CA LYS A 77 -16.98 17.36 -2.99
C LYS A 77 -17.16 16.38 -4.14
N LYS A 78 -16.09 15.74 -4.62
CA LYS A 78 -16.18 14.81 -5.75
C LYS A 78 -15.35 13.53 -5.47
N PRO A 79 -15.75 12.69 -4.50
CA PRO A 79 -15.06 11.42 -4.24
C PRO A 79 -15.25 10.39 -5.36
N ILE A 80 -15.87 10.75 -6.49
CA ILE A 80 -16.33 9.84 -7.55
C ILE A 80 -15.68 10.20 -8.91
N MET A 81 -14.49 10.79 -8.91
CA MET A 81 -13.75 11.05 -10.16
C MET A 81 -13.03 9.81 -10.72
N ASP A 82 -13.08 8.68 -10.02
CA ASP A 82 -12.35 7.47 -10.38
C ASP A 82 -13.28 6.33 -10.88
N ILE A 83 -14.57 6.61 -11.22
CA ILE A 83 -15.47 5.58 -11.78
C ILE A 83 -15.14 5.39 -13.26
N GLU A 84 -14.59 4.23 -13.59
CA GLU A 84 -14.27 3.84 -14.96
C GLU A 84 -15.42 3.10 -15.62
N VAL A 85 -16.01 3.70 -16.66
CA VAL A 85 -17.14 3.12 -17.39
C VAL A 85 -16.76 2.79 -18.84
N GLU A 86 -17.12 1.59 -19.25
CA GLU A 86 -17.11 1.16 -20.65
C GLU A 86 -18.51 1.30 -21.25
N ILE A 87 -18.63 1.86 -22.44
CA ILE A 87 -19.91 1.97 -23.16
C ILE A 87 -19.86 1.14 -24.44
N LEU A 88 -20.82 0.23 -24.57
CA LEU A 88 -20.95 -0.63 -25.74
C LEU A 88 -22.25 -0.33 -26.50
N ASN A 89 -22.15 0.02 -27.78
CA ASN A 89 -23.30 0.20 -28.64
C ASN A 89 -23.85 -1.14 -29.11
N GLY A 90 -24.90 -1.63 -28.48
CA GLY A 90 -25.57 -2.89 -28.80
C GLY A 90 -26.83 -2.73 -29.67
N CYS A 91 -27.23 -1.50 -30.04
CA CYS A 91 -28.40 -1.26 -30.92
C CYS A 91 -28.02 -0.88 -32.35
N GLY A 92 -26.74 -0.57 -32.63
CA GLY A 92 -26.27 -0.22 -33.97
C GLY A 92 -26.59 1.20 -34.43
N VAL A 93 -27.07 2.06 -33.56
CA VAL A 93 -27.30 3.48 -33.87
C VAL A 93 -25.96 4.21 -33.92
N SER A 94 -25.65 4.79 -35.09
CA SER A 94 -24.38 5.47 -35.29
C SER A 94 -24.21 6.67 -34.35
N GLY A 95 -23.05 6.76 -33.68
CA GLY A 95 -22.69 7.84 -32.79
C GLY A 95 -23.39 7.83 -31.41
N LEU A 96 -24.29 6.87 -31.13
CA LEU A 96 -25.01 6.80 -29.87
C LEU A 96 -24.06 6.64 -28.66
N ALA A 97 -23.10 5.71 -28.75
CA ALA A 97 -22.16 5.48 -27.66
C ALA A 97 -21.31 6.75 -27.37
N SER A 98 -20.90 7.49 -28.40
CA SER A 98 -20.17 8.74 -28.24
C SER A 98 -21.01 9.80 -27.51
N LYS A 99 -22.26 9.98 -27.91
CA LYS A 99 -23.17 10.97 -27.26
C LYS A 99 -23.46 10.59 -25.80
N VAL A 100 -23.61 9.29 -25.52
CA VAL A 100 -23.80 8.82 -24.14
C VAL A 100 -22.51 8.96 -23.33
N SER A 101 -21.34 8.81 -23.96
CA SER A 101 -20.06 9.10 -23.32
C SER A 101 -19.97 10.57 -22.88
N ASP A 102 -20.38 11.49 -23.76
CA ASP A 102 -20.39 12.91 -23.43
C ASP A 102 -21.36 13.22 -22.28
N LEU A 103 -22.55 12.60 -22.29
CA LEU A 103 -23.52 12.71 -21.20
C LEU A 103 -22.93 12.24 -19.86
N LEU A 104 -22.22 11.10 -19.83
CA LEU A 104 -21.61 10.57 -18.58
C LEU A 104 -20.45 11.46 -18.13
N ARG A 105 -19.61 11.93 -19.05
CA ARG A 105 -18.53 12.88 -18.74
C ARG A 105 -19.03 14.21 -18.19
N ASP A 106 -20.16 14.71 -18.70
CA ASP A 106 -20.83 15.90 -18.14
C ASP A 106 -21.29 15.69 -16.69
N ASN A 107 -21.52 14.42 -16.30
CA ASN A 107 -21.81 14.01 -14.92
C ASN A 107 -20.57 13.61 -14.12
N ASN A 108 -19.36 13.92 -14.59
CA ASN A 108 -18.07 13.63 -13.98
C ASN A 108 -17.79 12.12 -13.80
N ILE A 109 -18.25 11.30 -14.72
CA ILE A 109 -17.94 9.87 -14.80
C ILE A 109 -16.88 9.68 -15.89
N ASP A 110 -15.82 8.93 -15.59
CA ASP A 110 -14.78 8.67 -16.58
C ASP A 110 -15.21 7.56 -17.53
N VAL A 111 -15.30 7.87 -18.83
CA VAL A 111 -15.59 6.90 -19.88
C VAL A 111 -14.28 6.50 -20.54
N VAL A 112 -13.74 5.35 -20.14
CA VAL A 112 -12.45 4.83 -20.61
C VAL A 112 -12.55 4.19 -21.98
N ARG A 113 -13.74 3.67 -22.36
CA ARG A 113 -13.96 3.03 -23.64
C ARG A 113 -15.37 3.28 -24.16
N SER A 114 -15.49 3.50 -25.47
CA SER A 114 -16.78 3.68 -26.15
C SER A 114 -16.69 3.02 -27.53
N GLU A 115 -17.27 1.84 -27.65
CA GLU A 115 -17.14 0.97 -28.81
C GLU A 115 -18.47 0.34 -29.22
N ASN A 116 -18.46 -0.46 -30.29
CA ASN A 116 -19.60 -1.30 -30.63
C ASN A 116 -19.58 -2.58 -29.80
N ALA A 117 -20.76 -3.06 -29.41
CA ALA A 117 -20.91 -4.38 -28.82
C ALA A 117 -20.56 -5.50 -29.83
N ASP A 118 -20.43 -6.71 -29.34
CA ASP A 118 -20.20 -7.92 -30.16
C ASP A 118 -21.26 -8.12 -31.24
N ASN A 119 -22.49 -7.62 -30.99
CA ASN A 119 -23.58 -7.62 -31.95
C ASN A 119 -24.55 -6.44 -31.68
N PHE A 120 -25.49 -6.17 -32.62
CA PHE A 120 -26.47 -5.11 -32.52
C PHE A 120 -27.89 -5.60 -32.19
N ASN A 121 -27.99 -6.74 -31.54
CA ASN A 121 -29.29 -7.35 -31.22
C ASN A 121 -29.75 -7.13 -29.78
N TYR A 122 -29.07 -6.28 -29.04
CA TYR A 122 -29.47 -5.96 -27.69
C TYR A 122 -30.78 -5.19 -27.68
N THR A 123 -31.81 -5.80 -27.12
CA THR A 123 -33.16 -5.20 -27.04
C THR A 123 -33.29 -4.23 -25.91
N GLN A 124 -32.56 -4.46 -24.83
CA GLN A 124 -32.58 -3.64 -23.61
C GLN A 124 -31.20 -3.06 -23.30
N THR A 125 -31.20 -1.83 -22.82
CA THR A 125 -30.02 -1.21 -22.25
C THR A 125 -29.70 -1.86 -20.91
N MET A 126 -28.43 -2.15 -20.63
CA MET A 126 -28.01 -2.81 -19.39
C MET A 126 -26.84 -2.02 -18.78
N LEU A 127 -26.96 -1.72 -17.50
CA LEU A 127 -25.87 -1.20 -16.68
C LEU A 127 -25.36 -2.33 -15.78
N ILE A 128 -24.13 -2.75 -15.98
CA ILE A 128 -23.56 -3.93 -15.33
C ILE A 128 -22.42 -3.46 -14.44
N LEU A 129 -22.51 -3.73 -13.12
CA LEU A 129 -21.41 -3.54 -12.18
C LEU A 129 -20.41 -4.68 -12.33
N ARG A 130 -19.13 -4.34 -12.51
CA ARG A 130 -18.01 -5.27 -12.70
C ARG A 130 -17.17 -5.50 -11.46
N ASN A 131 -17.22 -4.56 -10.53
CA ASN A 131 -16.62 -4.68 -9.21
C ASN A 131 -17.67 -4.93 -8.11
N GLU A 132 -17.30 -4.75 -6.84
CA GLU A 132 -18.23 -4.91 -5.70
C GLU A 132 -18.73 -3.55 -5.12
N ASN A 133 -18.39 -2.43 -5.77
CA ASN A 133 -18.72 -1.10 -5.25
C ASN A 133 -20.12 -0.63 -5.67
N LEU A 134 -21.10 -0.92 -4.84
CA LEU A 134 -22.49 -0.53 -5.06
C LEU A 134 -22.71 1.00 -5.08
N GLU A 135 -21.81 1.80 -4.49
CA GLU A 135 -21.96 3.26 -4.51
C GLU A 135 -21.72 3.82 -5.91
N GLU A 136 -20.77 3.28 -6.65
CA GLU A 136 -20.51 3.61 -8.04
C GLU A 136 -21.69 3.27 -8.93
N LEU A 137 -22.23 2.04 -8.79
CA LEU A 137 -23.44 1.63 -9.50
C LEU A 137 -24.61 2.59 -9.25
N ASN A 138 -24.85 2.93 -7.98
CA ASN A 138 -25.91 3.83 -7.59
C ASN A 138 -25.74 5.21 -8.21
N TYR A 139 -24.52 5.70 -8.29
CA TYR A 139 -24.24 7.02 -8.88
C TYR A 139 -24.49 7.03 -10.38
N VAL A 140 -23.94 6.05 -11.11
CA VAL A 140 -24.10 5.96 -12.56
C VAL A 140 -25.57 5.67 -12.94
N ALA A 141 -26.25 4.77 -12.24
CA ALA A 141 -27.66 4.50 -12.46
C ALA A 141 -28.52 5.76 -12.30
N LYS A 142 -28.30 6.53 -11.23
CA LYS A 142 -29.02 7.80 -10.99
C LYS A 142 -28.72 8.85 -12.06
N SER A 143 -27.49 8.96 -12.56
CA SER A 143 -27.13 9.89 -13.64
C SER A 143 -27.88 9.58 -14.93
N LEU A 144 -28.13 8.29 -15.18
CA LEU A 144 -28.95 7.82 -16.30
C LEU A 144 -30.47 7.92 -16.03
N GLY A 145 -30.88 8.17 -14.78
CA GLY A 145 -32.30 8.19 -14.38
C GLY A 145 -32.89 6.80 -14.17
N LEU A 146 -32.02 5.81 -13.89
CA LEU A 146 -32.41 4.43 -13.55
C LEU A 146 -32.52 4.27 -12.03
N ASN A 147 -33.45 3.40 -11.59
CA ASN A 147 -33.49 3.02 -10.17
C ASN A 147 -32.53 1.83 -9.93
N PRO A 148 -31.44 2.02 -9.16
CA PRO A 148 -30.41 0.98 -9.00
C PRO A 148 -30.90 -0.28 -8.31
N THR A 149 -32.02 -0.21 -7.59
CA THR A 149 -32.52 -1.36 -6.79
C THR A 149 -33.68 -2.09 -7.48
N GLU A 150 -34.48 -1.40 -8.26
CA GLU A 150 -35.74 -1.94 -8.80
C GLU A 150 -35.71 -2.11 -10.33
N ASP A 151 -34.78 -1.44 -11.02
CA ASP A 151 -34.73 -1.50 -12.48
C ASP A 151 -34.03 -2.80 -12.95
N PRO A 152 -34.71 -3.66 -13.71
CA PRO A 152 -34.13 -4.91 -14.19
C PRO A 152 -32.95 -4.74 -15.14
N ARG A 153 -32.71 -3.52 -15.62
CA ARG A 153 -31.56 -3.15 -16.47
C ARG A 153 -30.27 -2.97 -15.69
N VAL A 154 -30.37 -2.86 -14.35
CA VAL A 154 -29.22 -2.73 -13.46
C VAL A 154 -28.83 -4.09 -12.94
N ILE A 155 -27.64 -4.53 -13.31
CA ILE A 155 -27.16 -5.91 -13.07
C ILE A 155 -25.88 -5.84 -12.24
N HIS A 156 -25.77 -6.72 -11.26
CA HIS A 156 -24.55 -6.93 -10.49
C HIS A 156 -23.90 -8.24 -10.95
N GLN A 157 -22.79 -8.12 -11.70
CA GLN A 157 -22.02 -9.24 -12.23
C GLN A 157 -20.54 -8.93 -12.19
N PRO A 158 -19.88 -9.09 -11.01
CA PRO A 158 -18.46 -8.84 -10.85
C PRO A 158 -17.63 -9.72 -11.81
N ASP A 159 -16.59 -9.11 -12.39
CA ASP A 159 -15.67 -9.78 -13.29
C ASP A 159 -14.27 -9.14 -13.15
N GLU A 160 -13.42 -9.75 -12.35
CA GLU A 160 -12.06 -9.28 -12.08
C GLU A 160 -11.13 -9.28 -13.32
N SER A 161 -11.55 -9.94 -14.40
CA SER A 161 -10.77 -9.95 -15.65
C SER A 161 -10.90 -8.64 -16.44
N LEU A 162 -11.92 -7.82 -16.14
CA LEU A 162 -12.15 -6.54 -16.75
C LEU A 162 -11.52 -5.43 -15.91
N SER A 163 -10.86 -4.50 -16.56
CA SER A 163 -10.22 -3.34 -15.92
C SER A 163 -11.16 -2.12 -15.81
N VAL A 164 -12.48 -2.34 -15.79
CA VAL A 164 -13.51 -1.29 -15.69
C VAL A 164 -14.45 -1.59 -14.53
N ASP A 165 -14.98 -0.54 -13.92
CA ASP A 165 -15.90 -0.68 -12.79
C ASP A 165 -17.32 -1.01 -13.26
N LEU A 166 -17.75 -0.39 -14.38
CA LEU A 166 -19.08 -0.63 -14.95
C LEU A 166 -19.02 -0.78 -16.48
N THR A 167 -19.92 -1.60 -16.99
CA THR A 167 -20.19 -1.73 -18.44
C THR A 167 -21.62 -1.28 -18.73
N LEU A 168 -21.78 -0.28 -19.58
CA LEU A 168 -23.08 0.16 -20.09
C LEU A 168 -23.28 -0.35 -21.52
N ILE A 169 -24.21 -1.28 -21.71
CA ILE A 169 -24.59 -1.76 -23.04
C ILE A 169 -25.87 -1.05 -23.47
N LEU A 170 -25.81 -0.33 -24.58
CA LEU A 170 -26.94 0.43 -25.11
C LEU A 170 -27.79 -0.47 -26.00
N GLY A 171 -29.02 -0.73 -25.58
CA GLY A 171 -30.00 -1.50 -26.32
C GLY A 171 -30.94 -0.65 -27.17
N LYS A 172 -31.87 -1.29 -27.87
CA LYS A 172 -32.86 -0.63 -28.74
C LYS A 172 -33.84 0.25 -27.97
N ASP A 173 -33.95 0.04 -26.66
CA ASP A 173 -34.77 0.82 -25.73
C ASP A 173 -34.11 2.09 -25.18
N PHE A 174 -32.92 2.44 -25.67
CA PHE A 174 -32.15 3.60 -25.16
C PHE A 174 -32.97 4.87 -25.05
N SER A 175 -33.94 5.10 -25.98
CA SER A 175 -34.82 6.24 -25.97
C SER A 175 -35.84 6.24 -24.81
N SER A 176 -36.05 5.13 -24.13
CA SER A 176 -36.87 5.06 -22.92
C SER A 176 -36.16 5.65 -21.69
N ILE A 177 -34.85 5.84 -21.76
CA ILE A 177 -34.04 6.41 -20.70
C ILE A 177 -34.06 7.94 -20.88
N LYS A 178 -34.76 8.64 -19.99
CA LYS A 178 -35.00 10.10 -20.12
C LYS A 178 -33.73 10.92 -20.24
N SER A 179 -32.66 10.59 -19.48
CA SER A 179 -31.41 11.33 -19.54
C SER A 179 -30.78 11.23 -20.93
N ILE A 180 -30.76 10.02 -21.51
CA ILE A 180 -30.22 9.78 -22.86
C ILE A 180 -31.09 10.51 -23.90
N GLN A 181 -32.41 10.34 -23.83
CA GLN A 181 -33.33 11.04 -24.77
C GLN A 181 -33.15 12.55 -24.74
N THR A 182 -33.18 13.16 -23.54
CA THR A 182 -33.01 14.60 -23.38
C THR A 182 -31.65 15.10 -23.93
N TYR A 183 -30.62 14.29 -23.81
CA TYR A 183 -29.29 14.63 -24.33
C TYR A 183 -29.20 14.50 -25.86
N MET A 184 -29.91 13.52 -26.41
CA MET A 184 -29.97 13.32 -27.87
C MET A 184 -30.74 14.43 -28.61
N ASP A 185 -31.68 15.07 -27.93
CA ASP A 185 -32.57 16.12 -28.47
C ASP A 185 -31.92 17.53 -28.42
N LYS A 186 -30.72 17.65 -27.81
CA LYS A 186 -29.93 18.89 -27.80
C LYS A 186 -29.11 19.05 -29.07
#